data_ad85aa23c49901e84061ab41f7e8969c
#
_entry.id   ad85aa23c49901e84061ab41f7e8969c
#
_cell.length_a   1.000
_cell.length_b   1.000
_cell.length_c   1.000
_cell.angle_alpha   90.00
_cell.angle_beta   90.00
_cell.angle_gamma   90.00
#
_symmetry.space_group_name_H-M   'P 1'
#
loop_
_entity.id
_entity.type
_entity.pdbx_description
1 polymer ?
#
loop_
_entity_poly.entity_id
_entity_poly.type
_entity_poly.pdbx_seq_one_letter_code
_entity_poly.pdbx_strand_id
1 'polypeptide(L)'
;EKFVSKGVPRKQIFITGHSCGGLTTLLFLTRHPDKVGGGISYMHACFGKLSKQYKVKKVGVEKALNKFKKKYPGPYELRERQLNEIQTNLKVPLLAFTHPRDKYEGLLSDWMDEMELIDRVVISEDFKINGESCKKKHASETESVKKGHDMDQGLCFQFYNPKILNYISSRI
;
A
#
# COMPACT_ATOMS: atom_id res chain seq x y z
N GLU A 1 -1.60 -10.61 -20.90
CA GLU A 1 -1.33 -11.50 -22.04
C GLU A 1 -0.50 -10.82 -23.15
N LYS A 2 -0.71 -9.54 -23.50
CA LYS A 2 0.03 -8.81 -24.55
C LYS A 2 1.57 -8.86 -24.40
N PHE A 3 2.09 -8.77 -23.18
CA PHE A 3 3.54 -8.87 -22.92
C PHE A 3 4.03 -10.31 -23.06
N VAL A 4 3.25 -11.26 -22.56
CA VAL A 4 3.57 -12.69 -22.64
C VAL A 4 3.63 -13.15 -24.10
N SER A 5 2.69 -12.73 -24.95
CA SER A 5 2.71 -13.04 -26.37
C SER A 5 3.91 -12.43 -27.12
N LYS A 6 4.60 -11.45 -26.51
CA LYS A 6 5.85 -10.87 -26.99
C LYS A 6 7.11 -11.50 -26.38
N GLY A 7 6.96 -12.61 -25.66
CA GLY A 7 8.07 -13.35 -25.06
C GLY A 7 8.50 -12.85 -23.66
N VAL A 8 7.78 -11.91 -23.04
CA VAL A 8 8.10 -11.47 -21.68
C VAL A 8 7.64 -12.55 -20.68
N PRO A 9 8.55 -13.12 -19.88
CA PRO A 9 8.17 -14.09 -18.85
C PRO A 9 7.22 -13.46 -17.81
N ARG A 10 6.22 -14.21 -17.37
CA ARG A 10 5.25 -13.71 -16.36
C ARG A 10 5.91 -13.22 -15.08
N LYS A 11 7.00 -13.86 -14.63
CA LYS A 11 7.78 -13.46 -13.47
C LYS A 11 8.43 -12.07 -13.60
N GLN A 12 8.57 -11.53 -14.81
CA GLN A 12 9.08 -10.19 -15.09
C GLN A 12 7.97 -9.14 -15.26
N ILE A 13 6.72 -9.53 -15.08
CA ILE A 13 5.57 -8.64 -15.15
C ILE A 13 5.18 -8.27 -13.72
N PHE A 14 5.16 -6.97 -13.43
CA PHE A 14 4.71 -6.44 -12.15
C PHE A 14 3.46 -5.61 -12.36
N ILE A 15 2.54 -5.69 -11.41
CA ILE A 15 1.35 -4.83 -11.41
C ILE A 15 1.47 -3.78 -10.31
N THR A 16 0.88 -2.63 -10.54
CA THR A 16 0.92 -1.55 -9.58
C THR A 16 -0.43 -0.83 -9.49
N GLY A 17 -0.72 -0.29 -8.32
CA GLY A 17 -1.93 0.48 -8.12
C GLY A 17 -1.86 1.40 -6.92
N HIS A 18 -2.60 2.51 -7.01
CA HIS A 18 -2.77 3.49 -5.95
C HIS A 18 -4.19 3.44 -5.40
N SER A 19 -4.37 3.71 -4.12
CA SER A 19 -5.68 3.79 -3.48
C SER A 19 -6.48 2.49 -3.67
N CYS A 20 -7.68 2.55 -4.24
CA CYS A 20 -8.48 1.37 -4.56
C CYS A 20 -7.75 0.43 -5.55
N GLY A 21 -6.96 0.99 -6.48
CA GLY A 21 -6.05 0.21 -7.33
C GLY A 21 -4.99 -0.53 -6.54
N GLY A 22 -4.49 0.04 -5.43
CA GLY A 22 -3.57 -0.63 -4.51
C GLY A 22 -4.18 -1.86 -3.85
N LEU A 23 -5.43 -1.77 -3.36
CA LEU A 23 -6.16 -2.94 -2.85
C LEU A 23 -6.46 -3.96 -3.96
N THR A 24 -6.80 -3.49 -5.16
CA THR A 24 -7.02 -4.37 -6.33
C THR A 24 -5.73 -5.11 -6.70
N THR A 25 -4.57 -4.47 -6.60
CA THR A 25 -3.26 -5.11 -6.79
C THR A 25 -3.08 -6.28 -5.82
N LEU A 26 -3.32 -6.06 -4.54
CA LEU A 26 -3.27 -7.11 -3.50
C LEU A 26 -4.18 -8.29 -3.83
N LEU A 27 -5.44 -8.01 -4.13
CA LEU A 27 -6.43 -9.04 -4.48
C LEU A 27 -6.06 -9.78 -5.78
N PHE A 28 -5.50 -9.07 -6.77
CA PHE A 28 -5.04 -9.71 -8.01
C PHE A 28 -3.90 -10.69 -7.75
N LEU A 29 -2.89 -10.30 -6.97
CA LEU A 29 -1.78 -11.17 -6.60
C LEU A 29 -2.26 -12.41 -5.83
N THR A 30 -3.26 -12.23 -4.98
CA THR A 30 -3.85 -13.31 -4.19
C THR A 30 -4.61 -14.31 -5.07
N ARG A 31 -5.40 -13.81 -6.01
CA ARG A 31 -6.31 -14.62 -6.86
C ARG A 31 -5.63 -15.18 -8.11
N HIS A 32 -4.56 -14.54 -8.58
CA HIS A 32 -3.88 -14.87 -9.83
C HIS A 32 -2.35 -14.91 -9.67
N PRO A 33 -1.83 -15.72 -8.73
CA PRO A 33 -0.39 -15.73 -8.39
C PRO A 33 0.50 -16.21 -9.55
N ASP A 34 -0.05 -16.93 -10.52
CA ASP A 34 0.64 -17.44 -11.71
C ASP A 34 0.76 -16.42 -12.86
N LYS A 35 0.12 -15.26 -12.75
CA LYS A 35 0.03 -14.28 -13.84
C LYS A 35 1.15 -13.24 -13.85
N VAL A 36 1.78 -13.00 -12.72
CA VAL A 36 2.79 -11.93 -12.55
C VAL A 36 3.87 -12.35 -11.55
N GLY A 37 5.02 -11.66 -11.57
CA GLY A 37 6.13 -11.91 -10.66
C GLY A 37 6.06 -11.15 -9.35
N GLY A 38 5.19 -10.14 -9.27
CA GLY A 38 5.03 -9.33 -8.06
C GLY A 38 4.12 -8.13 -8.26
N GLY A 39 3.97 -7.34 -7.21
CA GLY A 39 3.18 -6.11 -7.28
C GLY A 39 3.73 -4.98 -6.42
N ILE A 40 3.26 -3.77 -6.71
CA ILE A 40 3.57 -2.58 -5.92
C ILE A 40 2.25 -1.88 -5.59
N SER A 41 1.97 -1.71 -4.30
CA SER A 41 0.76 -1.06 -3.82
C SER A 41 1.09 0.28 -3.18
N TYR A 42 0.41 1.32 -3.59
CA TYR A 42 0.54 2.65 -3.01
C TYR A 42 -0.72 3.01 -2.26
N MET A 43 -0.59 3.29 -0.94
CA MET A 43 -1.69 3.79 -0.08
C MET A 43 -3.01 3.06 -0.34
N HIS A 44 -2.99 1.73 -0.32
CA HIS A 44 -4.18 0.91 -0.59
C HIS A 44 -5.37 1.36 0.25
N ALA A 45 -6.50 1.60 -0.38
CA ALA A 45 -7.72 2.03 0.31
C ALA A 45 -8.93 1.95 -0.63
N CYS A 46 -10.03 1.34 -0.19
CA CYS A 46 -11.24 1.28 -1.01
C CYS A 46 -12.55 1.46 -0.22
N PHE A 47 -12.47 1.61 1.10
CA PHE A 47 -13.63 1.67 2.00
C PHE A 47 -13.90 3.07 2.57
N GLY A 48 -13.49 4.12 1.84
CA GLY A 48 -13.65 5.49 2.27
C GLY A 48 -12.59 5.95 3.28
N LYS A 49 -12.76 7.13 3.83
CA LYS A 49 -11.78 7.80 4.71
C LYS A 49 -11.82 7.25 6.14
N LEU A 50 -11.61 5.94 6.33
CA LEU A 50 -11.78 5.25 7.61
C LEU A 50 -10.92 5.85 8.71
N SER A 51 -9.63 6.04 8.47
CA SER A 51 -8.68 6.56 9.45
C SER A 51 -9.11 7.95 9.98
N LYS A 52 -9.51 8.86 9.07
CA LYS A 52 -9.99 10.20 9.45
C LYS A 52 -11.37 10.16 10.08
N GLN A 53 -12.32 9.47 9.47
CA GLN A 53 -13.75 9.45 9.88
C GLN A 53 -13.92 8.86 11.27
N TYR A 54 -13.18 7.80 11.59
CA TYR A 54 -13.28 7.12 12.90
C TYR A 54 -12.17 7.51 13.86
N LYS A 55 -11.33 8.51 13.50
CA LYS A 55 -10.27 9.06 14.37
C LYS A 55 -9.33 7.98 14.91
N VAL A 56 -8.88 7.07 14.03
CA VAL A 56 -8.07 5.88 14.39
C VAL A 56 -6.90 6.25 15.30
N LYS A 57 -6.12 7.29 14.97
CA LYS A 57 -5.00 7.77 15.79
C LYS A 57 -5.40 8.12 17.23
N LYS A 58 -6.66 8.57 17.45
CA LYS A 58 -7.15 8.98 18.79
C LYS A 58 -7.76 7.83 19.56
N VAL A 59 -8.51 6.97 18.89
CA VAL A 59 -9.33 5.94 19.57
C VAL A 59 -8.75 4.53 19.48
N GLY A 60 -7.72 4.33 18.65
CA GLY A 60 -7.16 3.02 18.32
C GLY A 60 -7.89 2.31 17.18
N VAL A 61 -7.22 1.32 16.60
CA VAL A 61 -7.69 0.53 15.44
C VAL A 61 -8.98 -0.21 15.76
N GLU A 62 -8.98 -1.02 16.82
CA GLU A 62 -10.12 -1.85 17.21
C GLU A 62 -11.40 -1.03 17.43
N LYS A 63 -11.30 0.05 18.20
CA LYS A 63 -12.46 0.91 18.49
C LYS A 63 -12.99 1.64 17.27
N ALA A 64 -12.10 1.99 16.33
CA ALA A 64 -12.47 2.59 15.06
C ALA A 64 -13.22 1.59 14.16
N LEU A 65 -12.70 0.37 14.04
CA LEU A 65 -13.32 -0.70 13.26
C LEU A 65 -14.69 -1.12 13.83
N ASN A 66 -14.83 -1.20 15.15
CA ASN A 66 -16.12 -1.45 15.79
C ASN A 66 -17.17 -0.37 15.48
N LYS A 67 -16.77 0.91 15.41
CA LYS A 67 -17.65 2.00 14.99
C LYS A 67 -18.01 1.90 13.51
N PHE A 68 -17.06 1.51 12.66
CA PHE A 68 -17.29 1.30 11.24
C PHE A 68 -18.27 0.14 11.03
N LYS A 69 -18.04 -1.01 11.67
CA LYS A 69 -18.94 -2.17 11.65
C LYS A 69 -20.37 -1.81 12.03
N LYS A 70 -20.52 -1.07 13.15
CA LYS A 70 -21.85 -0.67 13.63
C LYS A 70 -22.59 0.23 12.63
N LYS A 71 -21.87 1.12 11.94
CA LYS A 71 -22.49 2.10 11.02
C LYS A 71 -22.69 1.57 9.61
N TYR A 72 -21.75 0.73 9.14
CA TYR A 72 -21.74 0.20 7.78
C TYR A 72 -21.36 -1.28 7.81
N PRO A 73 -22.25 -2.19 8.25
CA PRO A 73 -21.92 -3.61 8.43
C PRO A 73 -21.48 -4.28 7.12
N GLY A 74 -22.19 -4.07 6.02
CA GLY A 74 -21.86 -4.69 4.73
C GLY A 74 -20.47 -4.30 4.19
N PRO A 75 -20.12 -3.00 4.09
CA PRO A 75 -18.77 -2.57 3.75
C PRO A 75 -17.69 -3.07 4.73
N TYR A 76 -17.99 -3.16 6.02
CA TYR A 76 -17.08 -3.74 7.00
C TYR A 76 -16.82 -5.22 6.71
N GLU A 77 -17.85 -6.01 6.53
CA GLU A 77 -17.76 -7.45 6.24
C GLU A 77 -17.02 -7.71 4.93
N LEU A 78 -17.26 -6.89 3.90
CA LEU A 78 -16.54 -6.98 2.63
C LEU A 78 -15.04 -6.72 2.84
N ARG A 79 -14.68 -5.67 3.60
CA ARG A 79 -13.29 -5.35 3.92
C ARG A 79 -12.62 -6.52 4.65
N GLU A 80 -13.21 -7.00 5.74
CA GLU A 80 -12.65 -8.09 6.53
C GLU A 80 -12.47 -9.36 5.68
N ARG A 81 -13.46 -9.71 4.86
CA ARG A 81 -13.36 -10.86 3.96
C ARG A 81 -12.21 -10.72 2.97
N GLN A 82 -12.03 -9.53 2.38
CA GLN A 82 -10.95 -9.28 1.43
C GLN A 82 -9.58 -9.30 2.11
N LEU A 83 -9.44 -8.72 3.30
CA LEU A 83 -8.20 -8.76 4.06
C LEU A 83 -7.85 -10.18 4.50
N ASN A 84 -8.82 -10.93 5.00
CA ASN A 84 -8.61 -12.33 5.36
C ASN A 84 -8.20 -13.18 4.14
N GLU A 85 -8.82 -12.95 2.98
CA GLU A 85 -8.44 -13.60 1.72
C GLU A 85 -6.97 -13.33 1.37
N ILE A 86 -6.53 -12.06 1.49
CA ILE A 86 -5.15 -11.66 1.24
C ILE A 86 -4.20 -12.31 2.25
N GLN A 87 -4.50 -12.20 3.54
CA GLN A 87 -3.66 -12.74 4.61
C GLN A 87 -3.47 -14.25 4.51
N THR A 88 -4.50 -14.98 4.07
CA THR A 88 -4.48 -16.43 3.98
C THR A 88 -3.85 -16.95 2.68
N ASN A 89 -4.06 -16.23 1.56
CA ASN A 89 -3.82 -16.79 0.24
C ASN A 89 -2.80 -16.02 -0.62
N LEU A 90 -2.19 -14.94 -0.12
CA LEU A 90 -1.14 -14.25 -0.86
C LEU A 90 0.06 -15.17 -1.05
N LYS A 91 0.48 -15.38 -2.30
CA LYS A 91 1.60 -16.27 -2.70
C LYS A 91 2.67 -15.56 -3.52
N VAL A 92 2.48 -14.30 -3.83
CA VAL A 92 3.37 -13.51 -4.68
C VAL A 92 3.85 -12.30 -3.92
N PRO A 93 5.15 -11.95 -3.99
CA PRO A 93 5.68 -10.81 -3.24
C PRO A 93 5.00 -9.49 -3.60
N LEU A 94 4.87 -8.64 -2.61
CA LEU A 94 4.35 -7.27 -2.74
C LEU A 94 5.29 -6.27 -2.07
N LEU A 95 5.56 -5.15 -2.76
CA LEU A 95 6.10 -3.95 -2.14
C LEU A 95 4.93 -3.01 -1.83
N ALA A 96 4.71 -2.68 -0.56
CA ALA A 96 3.60 -1.85 -0.13
C ALA A 96 4.10 -0.53 0.47
N PHE A 97 3.67 0.58 -0.08
CA PHE A 97 3.88 1.89 0.51
C PHE A 97 2.65 2.33 1.30
N THR A 98 2.84 2.66 2.57
CA THR A 98 1.79 3.12 3.47
C THR A 98 2.21 4.39 4.19
N HIS A 99 1.26 5.17 4.67
CA HIS A 99 1.53 6.38 5.43
C HIS A 99 0.61 6.46 6.66
N PRO A 100 1.15 6.63 7.89
CA PRO A 100 0.35 6.60 9.11
C PRO A 100 -0.67 7.76 9.21
N ARG A 101 -0.48 8.83 8.44
CA ARG A 101 -1.43 9.96 8.36
C ARG A 101 -2.39 9.86 7.18
N ASP A 102 -2.34 8.75 6.42
CA ASP A 102 -3.33 8.57 5.36
C ASP A 102 -4.74 8.61 5.94
N LYS A 103 -5.56 9.49 5.37
CA LYS A 103 -6.95 9.71 5.80
C LYS A 103 -7.87 8.51 5.56
N TYR A 104 -7.47 7.60 4.66
CA TYR A 104 -8.25 6.40 4.33
C TYR A 104 -7.89 5.25 5.26
N GLU A 105 -6.82 4.52 5.02
CA GLU A 105 -6.43 3.38 5.85
C GLU A 105 -5.47 3.78 7.00
N GLY A 106 -4.41 4.55 6.73
CA GLY A 106 -3.46 4.99 7.76
C GLY A 106 -2.94 3.83 8.61
N LEU A 107 -3.10 3.91 9.91
CA LEU A 107 -2.71 2.87 10.87
C LEU A 107 -3.51 1.55 10.73
N LEU A 108 -4.62 1.54 9.97
CA LEU A 108 -5.35 0.31 9.66
C LEU A 108 -4.59 -0.61 8.71
N SER A 109 -3.43 -0.19 8.20
CA SER A 109 -2.53 -0.97 7.33
C SER A 109 -1.50 -1.78 8.11
N ASP A 110 -1.45 -1.69 9.45
CA ASP A 110 -0.40 -2.30 10.27
C ASP A 110 -0.43 -3.84 10.24
N TRP A 111 -1.56 -4.45 9.83
CA TRP A 111 -1.65 -5.89 9.58
C TRP A 111 -0.66 -6.41 8.52
N MET A 112 -0.14 -5.53 7.67
CA MET A 112 0.84 -5.92 6.65
C MET A 112 2.20 -6.30 7.24
N ASP A 113 2.52 -5.83 8.44
CA ASP A 113 3.79 -6.12 9.12
C ASP A 113 3.91 -7.60 9.55
N GLU A 114 2.77 -8.30 9.61
CA GLU A 114 2.68 -9.73 9.95
C GLU A 114 2.83 -10.66 8.72
N MET A 115 2.96 -10.07 7.51
CA MET A 115 2.96 -10.79 6.25
C MET A 115 4.36 -10.90 5.65
N GLU A 116 4.98 -12.08 5.66
CA GLU A 116 6.33 -12.31 5.11
C GLU A 116 6.51 -11.90 3.63
N LEU A 117 5.45 -12.04 2.84
CA LEU A 117 5.46 -11.70 1.41
C LEU A 117 5.24 -10.21 1.14
N ILE A 118 4.99 -9.40 2.17
CA ILE A 118 4.78 -7.97 2.01
C ILE A 118 5.99 -7.19 2.56
N ASP A 119 6.78 -6.61 1.66
CA ASP A 119 7.81 -5.63 2.03
C ASP A 119 7.12 -4.28 2.21
N ARG A 120 6.72 -3.98 3.46
CA ARG A 120 6.02 -2.73 3.78
C ARG A 120 7.00 -1.60 4.03
N VAL A 121 6.84 -0.53 3.30
CA VAL A 121 7.54 0.74 3.50
C VAL A 121 6.58 1.75 4.12
N VAL A 122 6.82 2.09 5.37
CA VAL A 122 6.08 3.15 6.06
C VAL A 122 6.71 4.50 5.70
N ILE A 123 6.02 5.28 4.90
CA ILE A 123 6.48 6.61 4.49
C ILE A 123 6.43 7.55 5.70
N SER A 124 7.53 8.23 5.98
CA SER A 124 7.62 9.24 7.03
C SER A 124 8.31 10.51 6.53
N GLU A 125 8.08 11.63 7.23
CA GLU A 125 8.75 12.90 6.95
C GLU A 125 10.28 12.81 7.16
N ASP A 126 10.71 11.83 7.96
CA ASP A 126 12.11 11.63 8.34
C ASP A 126 12.80 10.57 7.47
N PHE A 127 12.12 10.05 6.46
CA PHE A 127 12.71 9.07 5.56
C PHE A 127 13.90 9.68 4.81
N LYS A 128 15.06 9.03 4.94
CA LYS A 128 16.30 9.46 4.33
C LYS A 128 16.81 8.40 3.37
N ILE A 129 17.25 8.83 2.19
CA ILE A 129 18.04 8.01 1.27
C ILE A 129 19.40 8.67 1.13
N ASN A 130 20.48 7.92 1.35
CA ASN A 130 21.85 8.43 1.30
C ASN A 130 22.08 9.68 2.18
N GLY A 131 21.43 9.73 3.35
CA GLY A 131 21.55 10.86 4.29
C GLY A 131 20.70 12.08 3.96
N GLU A 132 20.06 12.14 2.79
CA GLU A 132 19.15 13.23 2.38
C GLU A 132 17.70 12.92 2.76
N SER A 133 17.00 13.88 3.34
CA SER A 133 15.55 13.80 3.57
C SER A 133 14.80 14.68 2.58
N CYS A 134 13.59 14.26 2.17
CA CYS A 134 12.75 15.08 1.31
C CYS A 134 12.43 16.44 1.94
N LYS A 135 12.24 16.50 3.25
CA LYS A 135 11.99 17.73 4.00
C LYS A 135 13.10 18.77 3.83
N LYS A 136 14.37 18.35 3.73
CA LYS A 136 15.50 19.26 3.48
C LYS A 136 15.53 19.78 2.05
N LYS A 137 15.19 18.93 1.08
CA LYS A 137 15.38 19.23 -0.35
C LYS A 137 14.15 19.90 -0.98
N HIS A 138 12.96 19.63 -0.48
CA HIS A 138 11.68 20.08 -1.03
C HIS A 138 10.74 20.60 0.08
N ALA A 139 11.16 21.64 0.79
CA ALA A 139 10.40 22.19 1.92
C ALA A 139 8.96 22.63 1.55
N SER A 140 8.75 23.07 0.30
CA SER A 140 7.44 23.46 -0.24
C SER A 140 6.48 22.28 -0.45
N GLU A 141 6.98 21.04 -0.59
CA GLU A 141 6.17 19.82 -0.80
C GLU A 141 5.83 19.09 0.50
N THR A 142 6.33 19.58 1.65
CA THR A 142 6.06 18.95 2.94
C THR A 142 4.57 18.87 3.28
N GLU A 143 3.71 19.66 2.64
CA GLU A 143 2.25 19.55 2.80
C GLU A 143 1.66 18.29 2.15
N SER A 144 2.17 17.85 0.99
CA SER A 144 1.71 16.59 0.37
C SER A 144 2.18 15.39 1.19
N VAL A 145 3.40 15.43 1.71
CA VAL A 145 3.92 14.45 2.69
C VAL A 145 3.02 14.37 3.93
N LYS A 146 2.48 15.50 4.40
CA LYS A 146 1.55 15.55 5.54
C LYS A 146 0.19 14.93 5.26
N LYS A 147 -0.26 14.92 4.01
CA LYS A 147 -1.59 14.38 3.62
C LYS A 147 -1.60 12.87 3.45
N GLY A 148 -0.45 12.25 3.26
CA GLY A 148 -0.25 10.80 3.28
C GLY A 148 -0.79 10.02 2.09
N HIS A 149 -1.99 10.30 1.61
CA HIS A 149 -2.64 9.48 0.58
C HIS A 149 -2.08 9.69 -0.83
N ASP A 150 -1.73 10.90 -1.18
CA ASP A 150 -1.30 11.30 -2.52
C ASP A 150 0.23 11.45 -2.62
N MET A 151 0.95 10.79 -1.73
CA MET A 151 2.42 10.88 -1.61
C MET A 151 3.17 10.39 -2.85
N ASP A 152 2.64 9.39 -3.53
CA ASP A 152 3.21 8.80 -4.75
C ASP A 152 3.22 9.76 -5.95
N GLN A 153 2.49 10.87 -5.87
CA GLN A 153 2.41 11.90 -6.90
C GLN A 153 3.39 13.06 -6.70
N GLY A 154 4.09 13.10 -5.56
CA GLY A 154 5.00 14.18 -5.21
C GLY A 154 6.47 13.90 -5.53
N LEU A 155 7.30 14.96 -5.68
CA LEU A 155 8.75 14.84 -5.88
C LEU A 155 9.43 14.06 -4.75
N CYS A 156 8.90 14.12 -3.54
CA CYS A 156 9.40 13.33 -2.41
C CYS A 156 9.32 11.83 -2.64
N PHE A 157 8.42 11.36 -3.47
CA PHE A 157 8.31 9.95 -3.76
C PHE A 157 9.52 9.40 -4.53
N GLN A 158 10.20 10.23 -5.29
CA GLN A 158 11.43 9.85 -6.02
C GLN A 158 12.51 9.28 -5.09
N PHE A 159 12.50 9.65 -3.80
CA PHE A 159 13.42 9.07 -2.80
C PHE A 159 13.21 7.56 -2.59
N TYR A 160 12.06 7.03 -2.98
CA TYR A 160 11.75 5.59 -2.89
C TYR A 160 12.08 4.80 -4.17
N ASN A 161 12.48 5.49 -5.26
CA ASN A 161 12.82 4.82 -6.52
C ASN A 161 13.89 3.73 -6.36
N PRO A 162 14.99 3.91 -5.59
CA PRO A 162 15.95 2.84 -5.36
C PRO A 162 15.32 1.60 -4.71
N LYS A 163 14.37 1.77 -3.78
CA LYS A 163 13.66 0.65 -3.15
C LYS A 163 12.80 -0.11 -4.16
N ILE A 164 12.10 0.61 -5.05
CA ILE A 164 11.27 0.04 -6.12
C ILE A 164 12.17 -0.73 -7.11
N LEU A 165 13.25 -0.13 -7.56
CA LEU A 165 14.19 -0.75 -8.50
C LEU A 165 14.82 -2.01 -7.90
N ASN A 166 15.27 -1.96 -6.64
CA ASN A 166 15.81 -3.12 -5.94
C ASN A 166 14.78 -4.23 -5.77
N TYR A 167 13.52 -3.88 -5.46
CA TYR A 167 12.44 -4.84 -5.36
C TYR A 167 12.19 -5.57 -6.69
N ILE A 168 12.17 -4.84 -7.80
CA ILE A 168 11.97 -5.43 -9.13
C ILE A 168 13.19 -6.25 -9.53
N SER A 169 14.41 -5.70 -9.47
CA SER A 169 15.63 -6.35 -9.96
C SER A 169 16.00 -7.61 -9.18
N SER A 170 15.64 -7.70 -7.91
CA SER A 170 15.87 -8.92 -7.11
C SER A 170 14.97 -10.10 -7.48
N ARG A 171 14.03 -9.93 -8.42
CA ARG A 171 13.02 -10.92 -8.81
C ARG A 171 13.01 -11.27 -10.29
N ILE A 172 13.87 -10.65 -11.08
CA ILE A 172 14.05 -10.94 -12.51
C ILE A 172 15.42 -11.54 -12.77
#